data_84ca8052f8edb882e0f811ab40184691
#
_entry.id   84ca8052f8edb882e0f811ab40184691
#
_cell.length_a   1.000
_cell.length_b   1.000
_cell.length_c   1.000
_cell.angle_alpha   90.00
_cell.angle_beta   90.00
_cell.angle_gamma   90.00
#
_symmetry.space_group_name_H-M   'P 1'
#
loop_
_entity.id
_entity.type
_entity.pdbx_description
1 polymer ?
#
loop_
_entity_poly.entity_id
_entity_poly.type
_entity_poly.pdbx_seq_one_letter_code
_entity_poly.pdbx_strand_id
1 'polypeptide(L)'
;KEVVGEETACILVQNPNFFGVIEDVDEIGSIARDNKAMYVMSVNPITLSILKSPGEVGADIAVGDAQPLGNSLNFGGPYVGFLAIKSGLIRKMPGRVVGQTVDADGKRCYALTLQTREQHVRREKATSNICSNQGLNALIASIYLATMGKKGYQEVAMQNIQKSHYAYKKFDESKNFEPVFKGKFFNEFVVKSPMPVDELNEKLLENKILGGYDLGKDYEELKGCVLMCVTEKRTAKEIDNLVNLMEGM
;
A
#
# COMPACT_ATOMS: atom_id res chain seq x y z
N LYS A 1 -5.78 9.91 20.24
CA LYS A 1 -6.96 10.36 21.06
C LYS A 1 -6.90 11.84 21.40
N GLU A 2 -5.75 12.37 21.75
CA GLU A 2 -5.57 13.77 22.18
C GLU A 2 -5.88 14.82 21.09
N VAL A 3 -5.74 14.45 19.82
CA VAL A 3 -5.92 15.36 18.67
C VAL A 3 -7.25 15.18 17.93
N VAL A 4 -8.07 14.21 18.33
CA VAL A 4 -9.35 13.91 17.68
C VAL A 4 -10.49 14.48 18.52
N GLY A 5 -11.36 15.29 17.92
CA GLY A 5 -12.50 15.93 18.57
C GLY A 5 -13.65 16.18 17.62
N GLU A 6 -14.66 16.94 18.05
CA GLU A 6 -15.90 17.21 17.32
C GLU A 6 -15.68 17.89 15.94
N GLU A 7 -14.60 18.64 15.78
CA GLU A 7 -14.23 19.31 14.53
C GLU A 7 -13.43 18.42 13.57
N THR A 8 -13.15 17.15 13.95
CA THR A 8 -12.39 16.23 13.11
C THR A 8 -13.24 15.67 12.00
N ALA A 9 -12.97 16.04 10.76
CA ALA A 9 -13.73 15.59 9.60
C ALA A 9 -13.44 14.11 9.25
N CYS A 10 -12.16 13.70 9.32
CA CYS A 10 -11.76 12.32 9.04
C CYS A 10 -10.47 11.93 9.77
N ILE A 11 -10.29 10.64 9.94
CA ILE A 11 -9.02 10.02 10.32
C ILE A 11 -8.56 9.19 9.12
N LEU A 12 -7.38 9.51 8.58
CA LEU A 12 -6.75 8.75 7.51
C LEU A 12 -5.57 7.97 8.06
N VAL A 13 -5.54 6.68 7.81
CA VAL A 13 -4.44 5.79 8.19
C VAL A 13 -3.96 4.97 7.00
N GLN A 14 -2.66 4.84 6.87
CA GLN A 14 -2.05 3.88 5.96
C GLN A 14 -1.73 2.60 6.72
N ASN A 15 -2.14 1.44 6.17
CA ASN A 15 -1.89 0.13 6.79
C ASN A 15 -1.49 -0.93 5.74
N PRO A 16 -0.27 -1.51 5.81
CA PRO A 16 0.84 -1.10 6.70
C PRO A 16 1.27 0.35 6.47
N ASN A 17 1.84 0.99 7.50
CA ASN A 17 2.32 2.37 7.37
C ASN A 17 3.61 2.46 6.53
N PHE A 18 4.15 3.67 6.32
CA PHE A 18 5.35 3.90 5.52
C PHE A 18 6.57 3.12 6.00
N PHE A 19 6.68 2.85 7.30
CA PHE A 19 7.78 2.08 7.88
C PHE A 19 7.53 0.56 7.87
N GLY A 20 6.45 0.12 7.24
CA GLY A 20 6.04 -1.29 7.13
C GLY A 20 5.24 -1.81 8.32
N VAL A 21 5.07 -1.02 9.38
CA VAL A 21 4.38 -1.44 10.62
C VAL A 21 2.88 -1.56 10.39
N ILE A 22 2.29 -2.62 10.95
CA ILE A 22 0.84 -2.86 10.91
C ILE A 22 0.21 -2.13 12.10
N GLU A 23 -0.69 -1.20 11.79
CA GLU A 23 -1.39 -0.35 12.75
C GLU A 23 -2.54 -1.08 13.46
N ASP A 24 -2.95 -0.60 14.64
CA ASP A 24 -4.18 -1.05 15.29
C ASP A 24 -5.40 -0.38 14.67
N VAL A 25 -5.79 -0.92 13.51
CA VAL A 25 -6.88 -0.38 12.70
C VAL A 25 -8.25 -0.51 13.38
N ASP A 26 -8.43 -1.46 14.31
CA ASP A 26 -9.65 -1.63 15.08
C ASP A 26 -9.80 -0.50 16.13
N GLU A 27 -8.73 -0.16 16.85
CA GLU A 27 -8.72 0.95 17.80
C GLU A 27 -8.92 2.29 17.08
N ILE A 28 -8.20 2.52 15.98
CA ILE A 28 -8.34 3.75 15.18
C ILE A 28 -9.76 3.90 14.63
N GLY A 29 -10.35 2.82 14.11
CA GLY A 29 -11.73 2.81 13.64
C GLY A 29 -12.76 3.10 14.75
N SER A 30 -12.50 2.64 15.98
CA SER A 30 -13.34 2.97 17.13
C SER A 30 -13.26 4.46 17.49
N ILE A 31 -12.05 5.03 17.52
CA ILE A 31 -11.85 6.46 17.77
C ILE A 31 -12.59 7.30 16.71
N ALA A 32 -12.53 6.93 15.44
CA ALA A 32 -13.23 7.64 14.38
C ALA A 32 -14.75 7.62 14.59
N ARG A 33 -15.33 6.46 14.87
CA ARG A 33 -16.78 6.31 15.12
C ARG A 33 -17.24 7.10 16.35
N ASP A 34 -16.50 7.03 17.45
CA ASP A 34 -16.86 7.71 18.71
C ASP A 34 -16.90 9.24 18.53
N ASN A 35 -16.07 9.78 17.64
CA ASN A 35 -15.99 11.21 17.31
C ASN A 35 -16.78 11.60 16.05
N LYS A 36 -17.57 10.68 15.46
CA LYS A 36 -18.34 10.91 14.22
C LYS A 36 -17.48 11.36 13.03
N ALA A 37 -16.18 11.10 13.08
CA ALA A 37 -15.26 11.36 11.99
C ALA A 37 -15.30 10.23 10.96
N MET A 38 -15.08 10.55 9.68
CA MET A 38 -14.94 9.54 8.64
C MET A 38 -13.66 8.74 8.84
N TYR A 39 -13.72 7.42 8.67
CA TYR A 39 -12.57 6.54 8.70
C TYR A 39 -12.10 6.21 7.30
N VAL A 40 -10.90 6.64 6.95
CA VAL A 40 -10.28 6.45 5.62
C VAL A 40 -9.04 5.58 5.78
N MET A 41 -8.95 4.50 4.99
CA MET A 41 -7.79 3.62 4.99
C MET A 41 -7.08 3.65 3.65
N SER A 42 -5.77 3.88 3.67
CA SER A 42 -4.86 3.60 2.55
C SER A 42 -4.22 2.24 2.78
N VAL A 43 -4.38 1.31 1.84
CA VAL A 43 -3.97 -0.09 2.05
C VAL A 43 -3.15 -0.63 0.89
N ASN A 44 -2.17 -1.47 1.22
CA ASN A 44 -1.51 -2.30 0.22
C ASN A 44 -2.47 -3.45 -0.16
N PRO A 45 -2.88 -3.59 -1.43
CA PRO A 45 -3.87 -4.59 -1.80
C PRO A 45 -3.42 -6.03 -1.49
N ILE A 46 -2.14 -6.35 -1.57
CA ILE A 46 -1.64 -7.71 -1.26
C ILE A 46 -1.97 -8.12 0.18
N THR A 47 -1.92 -7.18 1.13
CA THR A 47 -2.20 -7.47 2.55
C THR A 47 -3.65 -7.86 2.81
N LEU A 48 -4.58 -7.46 1.93
CA LEU A 48 -6.02 -7.73 2.11
C LEU A 48 -6.39 -9.22 2.02
N SER A 49 -5.45 -10.07 1.59
CA SER A 49 -5.65 -11.52 1.60
C SER A 49 -5.41 -12.18 2.97
N ILE A 50 -4.79 -11.45 3.92
CA ILE A 50 -4.35 -11.98 5.23
C ILE A 50 -4.67 -11.05 6.40
N LEU A 51 -4.84 -9.75 6.17
CA LEU A 51 -5.27 -8.79 7.18
C LEU A 51 -6.77 -8.51 7.05
N LYS A 52 -7.37 -7.95 8.10
CA LYS A 52 -8.76 -7.48 8.04
C LYS A 52 -8.92 -6.45 6.93
N SER A 53 -9.97 -6.60 6.17
CA SER A 53 -10.31 -5.63 5.13
C SER A 53 -10.80 -4.31 5.73
N PRO A 54 -10.67 -3.18 5.01
CA PRO A 54 -11.21 -1.89 5.46
C PRO A 54 -12.71 -1.95 5.83
N GLY A 55 -13.49 -2.74 5.09
CA GLY A 55 -14.91 -2.93 5.39
C GLY A 55 -15.18 -3.63 6.72
N GLU A 56 -14.38 -4.64 7.08
CA GLU A 56 -14.50 -5.38 8.34
C GLU A 56 -14.18 -4.50 9.56
N VAL A 57 -13.25 -3.55 9.43
CA VAL A 57 -12.91 -2.61 10.51
C VAL A 57 -13.76 -1.33 10.48
N GLY A 58 -14.72 -1.25 9.54
CA GLY A 58 -15.72 -0.18 9.48
C GLY A 58 -15.26 1.08 8.77
N ALA A 59 -14.21 1.03 7.95
CA ALA A 59 -13.79 2.17 7.14
C ALA A 59 -14.91 2.64 6.20
N ASP A 60 -14.99 3.96 6.01
CA ASP A 60 -15.95 4.59 5.11
C ASP A 60 -15.41 4.66 3.68
N ILE A 61 -14.09 4.82 3.58
CA ILE A 61 -13.36 4.91 2.31
C ILE A 61 -12.10 4.07 2.41
N ALA A 62 -11.81 3.30 1.39
CA ALA A 62 -10.55 2.60 1.20
C ALA A 62 -9.90 3.05 -0.11
N VAL A 63 -8.62 3.36 -0.06
CA VAL A 63 -7.81 3.73 -1.22
C VAL A 63 -6.51 2.94 -1.23
N GLY A 64 -5.84 2.92 -2.36
CA GLY A 64 -4.52 2.33 -2.48
C GLY A 64 -4.02 2.33 -3.90
N ASP A 65 -2.80 1.87 -4.08
CA ASP A 65 -2.18 1.64 -5.37
C ASP A 65 -2.20 0.14 -5.70
N ALA A 66 -2.72 -0.21 -6.85
CA ALA A 66 -2.80 -1.58 -7.33
C ALA A 66 -1.60 -1.99 -8.21
N GLN A 67 -0.49 -1.22 -8.18
CA GLN A 67 0.75 -1.62 -8.86
C GLN A 67 1.19 -3.05 -8.49
N PRO A 68 1.14 -3.49 -7.21
CA PRO A 68 1.55 -4.84 -6.83
C PRO A 68 0.72 -5.97 -7.47
N LEU A 69 -0.44 -5.64 -8.05
CA LEU A 69 -1.30 -6.58 -8.76
C LEU A 69 -0.84 -6.79 -10.21
N GLY A 70 0.41 -7.15 -10.42
CA GLY A 70 0.97 -7.54 -11.71
C GLY A 70 1.48 -6.41 -12.61
N ASN A 71 1.40 -5.16 -12.19
CA ASN A 71 1.98 -4.04 -12.93
C ASN A 71 3.49 -3.95 -12.66
N SER A 72 4.27 -3.71 -13.69
CA SER A 72 5.72 -3.52 -13.57
C SER A 72 6.05 -2.22 -12.83
N LEU A 73 7.24 -2.17 -12.20
CA LEU A 73 7.78 -0.92 -11.67
C LEU A 73 8.12 0.02 -12.83
N ASN A 74 7.53 1.20 -12.83
CA ASN A 74 7.68 2.20 -13.89
C ASN A 74 8.45 3.45 -13.44
N PHE A 75 9.05 3.45 -12.25
CA PHE A 75 9.93 4.52 -11.74
C PHE A 75 9.34 5.92 -11.93
N GLY A 76 8.09 6.12 -11.48
CA GLY A 76 7.35 7.37 -11.65
C GLY A 76 6.42 7.41 -12.87
N GLY A 77 6.36 6.32 -13.67
CA GLY A 77 5.38 6.15 -14.75
C GLY A 77 3.98 5.81 -14.23
N PRO A 78 3.01 5.55 -15.13
CA PRO A 78 1.64 5.34 -14.73
C PRO A 78 1.45 4.03 -13.96
N TYR A 79 0.75 4.11 -12.84
CA TYR A 79 0.23 2.98 -12.07
C TYR A 79 -1.31 2.97 -12.12
N VAL A 80 -1.96 2.25 -11.21
CA VAL A 80 -3.41 2.22 -11.12
C VAL A 80 -3.83 2.32 -9.65
N GLY A 81 -4.55 3.39 -9.32
CA GLY A 81 -5.18 3.55 -8.02
C GLY A 81 -6.51 2.80 -7.94
N PHE A 82 -6.91 2.44 -6.75
CA PHE A 82 -8.27 1.98 -6.48
C PHE A 82 -8.92 2.80 -5.38
N LEU A 83 -10.24 2.88 -5.44
CA LEU A 83 -11.05 3.56 -4.43
C LEU A 83 -12.33 2.77 -4.21
N ALA A 84 -12.62 2.43 -2.96
CA ALA A 84 -13.86 1.82 -2.53
C ALA A 84 -14.50 2.68 -1.43
N ILE A 85 -15.82 2.79 -1.44
CA ILE A 85 -16.55 3.62 -0.50
C ILE A 85 -17.82 2.92 -0.01
N LYS A 86 -18.33 3.33 1.15
CA LYS A 86 -19.68 2.95 1.59
C LYS A 86 -20.74 3.50 0.63
N SER A 87 -21.81 2.75 0.42
CA SER A 87 -22.88 3.08 -0.52
C SER A 87 -23.52 4.47 -0.31
N GLY A 88 -23.58 4.95 0.92
CA GLY A 88 -24.07 6.30 1.24
C GLY A 88 -23.25 7.45 0.64
N LEU A 89 -21.99 7.18 0.26
CA LEU A 89 -21.08 8.17 -0.32
C LEU A 89 -21.04 8.16 -1.85
N ILE A 90 -21.77 7.26 -2.52
CA ILE A 90 -21.68 7.03 -3.97
C ILE A 90 -21.85 8.30 -4.81
N ARG A 91 -22.73 9.23 -4.39
CA ARG A 91 -22.93 10.50 -5.10
C ARG A 91 -21.78 11.50 -4.95
N LYS A 92 -20.85 11.25 -4.00
CA LYS A 92 -19.66 12.05 -3.74
C LYS A 92 -18.39 11.40 -4.31
N MET A 93 -18.48 10.15 -4.77
CA MET A 93 -17.33 9.42 -5.32
C MET A 93 -16.82 10.10 -6.59
N PRO A 94 -15.50 10.38 -6.72
CA PRO A 94 -14.91 10.89 -7.95
C PRO A 94 -14.84 9.80 -9.04
N GLY A 95 -14.59 10.21 -10.27
CA GLY A 95 -14.37 9.32 -11.40
C GLY A 95 -15.66 8.77 -12.02
N ARG A 96 -15.50 8.03 -13.10
CA ARG A 96 -16.60 7.43 -13.85
C ARG A 96 -17.07 6.15 -13.16
N VAL A 97 -18.39 6.01 -13.01
CA VAL A 97 -18.98 4.80 -12.43
C VAL A 97 -19.80 4.08 -13.51
N VAL A 98 -19.45 2.83 -13.75
CA VAL A 98 -20.15 1.96 -14.72
C VAL A 98 -21.06 1.00 -13.96
N GLY A 99 -22.32 1.02 -14.29
CA GLY A 99 -23.33 0.09 -13.76
C GLY A 99 -23.56 -1.08 -14.72
N GLN A 100 -23.78 -2.27 -14.16
CA GLN A 100 -24.26 -3.41 -14.93
C GLN A 100 -25.79 -3.35 -15.04
N THR A 101 -26.31 -3.56 -16.23
CA THR A 101 -27.76 -3.58 -16.53
C THR A 101 -28.04 -4.63 -17.62
N VAL A 102 -29.25 -4.61 -18.16
CA VAL A 102 -29.65 -5.42 -19.33
C VAL A 102 -30.12 -4.51 -20.44
N ASP A 103 -29.89 -4.91 -21.69
CA ASP A 103 -30.38 -4.23 -22.89
C ASP A 103 -31.88 -4.59 -23.16
N ALA A 104 -32.41 -4.09 -24.26
CA ALA A 104 -33.80 -4.35 -24.68
C ALA A 104 -34.13 -5.83 -24.94
N ASP A 105 -33.10 -6.63 -25.24
CA ASP A 105 -33.21 -8.08 -25.47
C ASP A 105 -32.95 -8.91 -24.19
N GLY A 106 -32.75 -8.25 -23.02
CA GLY A 106 -32.47 -8.91 -21.76
C GLY A 106 -31.03 -9.38 -21.62
N LYS A 107 -30.11 -9.01 -22.52
CA LYS A 107 -28.68 -9.37 -22.45
C LYS A 107 -27.93 -8.42 -21.52
N ARG A 108 -26.97 -8.97 -20.78
CA ARG A 108 -26.13 -8.18 -19.89
C ARG A 108 -25.35 -7.11 -20.67
N CYS A 109 -25.48 -5.88 -20.22
CA CYS A 109 -24.73 -4.74 -20.77
C CYS A 109 -24.23 -3.82 -19.64
N TYR A 110 -23.46 -2.80 -20.00
CA TYR A 110 -22.88 -1.84 -19.07
C TYR A 110 -23.19 -0.42 -19.53
N ALA A 111 -23.49 0.46 -18.57
CA ALA A 111 -23.79 1.85 -18.85
C ALA A 111 -23.09 2.78 -17.86
N LEU A 112 -22.68 3.96 -18.32
CA LEU A 112 -22.20 5.02 -17.44
C LEU A 112 -23.36 5.52 -16.56
N THR A 113 -23.09 5.56 -15.26
CA THR A 113 -24.06 6.02 -14.28
C THR A 113 -23.58 7.28 -13.56
N LEU A 114 -24.48 8.00 -12.88
CA LEU A 114 -24.15 9.19 -12.08
C LEU A 114 -23.36 10.27 -12.84
N GLN A 115 -23.57 10.41 -14.14
CA GLN A 115 -22.80 11.30 -15.00
C GLN A 115 -22.93 12.78 -14.65
N THR A 116 -24.02 13.20 -14.00
CA THR A 116 -24.29 14.61 -13.65
C THR A 116 -23.26 15.25 -12.72
N ARG A 117 -22.42 14.46 -12.06
CA ARG A 117 -21.31 14.93 -11.20
C ARG A 117 -19.98 15.06 -11.93
N GLU A 118 -19.92 14.60 -13.18
CA GLU A 118 -18.70 14.50 -13.98
C GLU A 118 -18.32 15.81 -14.69
N GLN A 119 -17.05 15.98 -14.98
CA GLN A 119 -16.49 17.19 -15.60
C GLN A 119 -17.07 17.48 -16.99
N HIS A 120 -17.35 16.45 -17.79
CA HIS A 120 -17.92 16.65 -19.13
C HIS A 120 -19.35 17.23 -19.11
N VAL A 121 -20.06 17.11 -17.96
CA VAL A 121 -21.40 17.69 -17.75
C VAL A 121 -21.32 19.01 -16.96
N ARG A 122 -20.63 18.98 -15.82
CA ARG A 122 -20.62 20.13 -14.88
C ARG A 122 -19.45 21.08 -15.05
N ARG A 123 -18.47 20.77 -15.89
CA ARG A 123 -17.27 21.55 -16.13
C ARG A 123 -16.57 21.93 -14.82
N GLU A 124 -16.36 23.22 -14.56
CA GLU A 124 -15.73 23.72 -13.33
C GLU A 124 -16.50 23.40 -12.03
N LYS A 125 -17.80 23.08 -12.15
CA LYS A 125 -18.66 22.70 -11.00
C LYS A 125 -18.68 21.19 -10.73
N ALA A 126 -17.84 20.41 -11.40
CA ALA A 126 -17.75 18.99 -11.16
C ALA A 126 -17.25 18.68 -9.74
N THR A 127 -17.69 17.56 -9.17
CA THR A 127 -17.24 17.09 -7.86
C THR A 127 -15.72 16.82 -7.85
N SER A 128 -15.16 16.43 -8.99
CA SER A 128 -13.75 16.12 -9.17
C SER A 128 -13.33 16.39 -10.61
N ASN A 129 -12.09 16.85 -10.79
CA ASN A 129 -11.41 17.01 -12.07
C ASN A 129 -10.41 15.88 -12.34
N ILE A 130 -10.67 14.68 -11.83
CA ILE A 130 -9.83 13.50 -12.05
C ILE A 130 -9.92 13.07 -13.51
N CYS A 131 -8.78 12.93 -14.16
CA CYS A 131 -8.63 12.20 -15.39
C CYS A 131 -8.53 10.70 -15.06
N SER A 132 -9.55 9.94 -15.36
CA SER A 132 -9.61 8.51 -15.07
C SER A 132 -9.23 7.71 -16.31
N ASN A 133 -7.96 7.40 -16.52
CA ASN A 133 -7.63 6.59 -17.68
C ASN A 133 -6.38 5.74 -17.53
N GLN A 134 -6.38 4.84 -16.56
CA GLN A 134 -5.37 3.78 -16.42
C GLN A 134 -5.98 2.41 -16.80
N GLY A 135 -6.78 2.39 -17.89
CA GLY A 135 -7.51 1.20 -18.31
C GLY A 135 -6.64 -0.03 -18.56
N LEU A 136 -5.46 0.15 -19.18
CA LEU A 136 -4.52 -0.94 -19.40
C LEU A 136 -3.99 -1.51 -18.07
N ASN A 137 -3.56 -0.66 -17.14
CA ASN A 137 -3.06 -1.10 -15.85
C ASN A 137 -4.16 -1.75 -15.00
N ALA A 138 -5.40 -1.26 -15.09
CA ALA A 138 -6.56 -1.89 -14.46
C ALA A 138 -6.85 -3.28 -15.05
N LEU A 139 -6.71 -3.45 -16.37
CA LEU A 139 -6.83 -4.74 -17.03
C LEU A 139 -5.74 -5.72 -16.57
N ILE A 140 -4.48 -5.26 -16.48
CA ILE A 140 -3.37 -6.07 -15.95
C ILE A 140 -3.69 -6.55 -14.54
N ALA A 141 -4.12 -5.66 -13.65
CA ALA A 141 -4.51 -6.02 -12.28
C ALA A 141 -5.66 -7.04 -12.25
N SER A 142 -6.65 -6.89 -13.13
CA SER A 142 -7.77 -7.84 -13.26
C SER A 142 -7.32 -9.22 -13.72
N ILE A 143 -6.44 -9.28 -14.72
CA ILE A 143 -5.86 -10.53 -15.22
C ILE A 143 -5.00 -11.20 -14.13
N TYR A 144 -4.17 -10.42 -13.42
CA TYR A 144 -3.36 -10.93 -12.32
C TYR A 144 -4.25 -11.61 -11.25
N LEU A 145 -5.28 -10.90 -10.77
CA LEU A 145 -6.19 -11.44 -9.76
C LEU A 145 -6.94 -12.70 -10.24
N ALA A 146 -7.39 -12.71 -11.49
CA ALA A 146 -8.06 -13.86 -12.09
C ALA A 146 -7.12 -15.07 -12.23
N THR A 147 -5.85 -14.84 -12.60
CA THR A 147 -4.84 -15.88 -12.79
C THR A 147 -4.39 -16.46 -11.44
N MET A 148 -4.10 -15.61 -10.47
CA MET A 148 -3.67 -16.03 -9.13
C MET A 148 -4.79 -16.73 -8.36
N GLY A 149 -6.01 -16.24 -8.50
CA GLY A 149 -7.15 -16.72 -7.73
C GLY A 149 -6.96 -16.55 -6.23
N LYS A 150 -7.91 -17.00 -5.44
CA LYS A 150 -7.89 -16.82 -3.98
C LYS A 150 -6.64 -17.41 -3.31
N LYS A 151 -6.24 -18.62 -3.69
CA LYS A 151 -5.10 -19.33 -3.07
C LYS A 151 -3.77 -18.68 -3.45
N GLY A 152 -3.55 -18.38 -4.74
CA GLY A 152 -2.32 -17.75 -5.19
C GLY A 152 -2.14 -16.35 -4.60
N TYR A 153 -3.22 -15.59 -4.50
CA TYR A 153 -3.19 -14.25 -3.90
C TYR A 153 -2.79 -14.30 -2.41
N GLN A 154 -3.34 -15.26 -1.66
CA GLN A 154 -2.97 -15.47 -0.26
C GLN A 154 -1.52 -15.97 -0.12
N GLU A 155 -1.08 -16.86 -1.01
CA GLU A 155 0.29 -17.37 -1.03
C GLU A 155 1.31 -16.24 -1.25
N VAL A 156 1.04 -15.32 -2.18
CA VAL A 156 1.90 -14.14 -2.40
C VAL A 156 2.06 -13.33 -1.11
N ALA A 157 0.98 -13.04 -0.39
CA ALA A 157 1.05 -12.30 0.86
C ALA A 157 1.83 -13.06 1.95
N MET A 158 1.62 -14.37 2.07
CA MET A 158 2.36 -15.20 3.01
C MET A 158 3.85 -15.27 2.70
N GLN A 159 4.22 -15.38 1.41
CA GLN A 159 5.62 -15.33 0.97
C GLN A 159 6.28 -13.98 1.29
N ASN A 160 5.56 -12.87 1.13
CA ASN A 160 6.05 -11.55 1.54
C ASN A 160 6.42 -11.54 3.03
N ILE A 161 5.49 -11.96 3.91
CA ILE A 161 5.75 -12.02 5.36
C ILE A 161 6.93 -12.95 5.67
N GLN A 162 6.91 -14.17 5.16
CA GLN A 162 7.94 -15.15 5.49
C GLN A 162 9.34 -14.66 5.13
N LYS A 163 9.50 -14.07 3.94
CA LYS A 163 10.80 -13.61 3.45
C LYS A 163 11.26 -12.32 4.11
N SER A 164 10.36 -11.37 4.34
CA SER A 164 10.70 -10.14 5.06
C SER A 164 11.05 -10.40 6.52
N HIS A 165 10.32 -11.29 7.19
CA HIS A 165 10.62 -11.69 8.57
C HIS A 165 11.91 -12.53 8.65
N TYR A 166 12.21 -13.33 7.62
CA TYR A 166 13.49 -14.01 7.53
C TYR A 166 14.65 -13.00 7.43
N ALA A 167 14.52 -11.99 6.56
CA ALA A 167 15.51 -10.92 6.43
C ALA A 167 15.65 -10.12 7.73
N TYR A 168 14.53 -9.70 8.31
CA TYR A 168 14.50 -8.98 9.59
C TYR A 168 15.25 -9.74 10.68
N LYS A 169 14.98 -11.06 10.83
CA LYS A 169 15.65 -11.90 11.81
C LYS A 169 17.16 -11.91 11.59
N LYS A 170 17.63 -11.97 10.35
CA LYS A 170 19.05 -11.91 10.02
C LYS A 170 19.69 -10.57 10.44
N PHE A 171 18.99 -9.46 10.24
CA PHE A 171 19.46 -8.15 10.73
C PHE A 171 19.40 -8.03 12.26
N ASP A 172 18.40 -8.63 12.92
CA ASP A 172 18.30 -8.65 14.40
C ASP A 172 19.41 -9.48 15.05
N GLU A 173 19.88 -10.53 14.36
CA GLU A 173 21.02 -11.37 14.76
C GLU A 173 22.39 -10.75 14.37
N SER A 174 22.40 -9.67 13.57
CA SER A 174 23.60 -8.97 13.14
C SER A 174 24.25 -8.20 14.29
N LYS A 175 25.57 -8.03 14.21
CA LYS A 175 26.31 -7.21 15.18
C LYS A 175 26.33 -5.72 14.82
N ASN A 176 26.11 -5.41 13.55
CA ASN A 176 26.34 -4.08 12.99
C ASN A 176 25.02 -3.36 12.66
N PHE A 177 23.94 -4.09 12.46
CA PHE A 177 22.64 -3.53 12.10
C PHE A 177 21.60 -3.85 13.17
N GLU A 178 20.74 -2.89 13.50
CA GLU A 178 19.70 -3.03 14.50
C GLU A 178 18.35 -2.65 13.94
N PRO A 179 17.35 -3.56 13.98
CA PRO A 179 15.96 -3.20 13.66
C PRO A 179 15.41 -2.13 14.60
N VAL A 180 14.84 -1.07 14.03
CA VAL A 180 14.38 0.11 14.79
C VAL A 180 13.00 -0.10 15.39
N PHE A 181 12.05 -0.63 14.60
CA PHE A 181 10.69 -0.87 15.04
C PHE A 181 10.46 -2.35 15.36
N LYS A 182 9.94 -2.64 16.56
CA LYS A 182 9.72 -4.02 17.06
C LYS A 182 8.26 -4.48 16.93
N GLY A 183 7.43 -3.74 16.19
CA GLY A 183 6.02 -4.08 15.95
C GLY A 183 5.82 -5.17 14.91
N LYS A 184 4.55 -5.56 14.71
CA LYS A 184 4.16 -6.40 13.57
C LYS A 184 4.35 -5.60 12.29
N PHE A 185 4.91 -6.22 11.26
CA PHE A 185 5.15 -5.57 9.96
C PHE A 185 4.86 -6.53 8.81
N PHE A 186 4.75 -6.02 7.60
CA PHE A 186 4.43 -6.82 6.43
C PHE A 186 5.68 -7.18 5.61
N ASN A 187 6.11 -6.32 4.71
CA ASN A 187 7.24 -6.57 3.81
C ASN A 187 8.33 -5.49 3.87
N GLU A 188 8.06 -4.41 4.59
CA GLU A 188 8.99 -3.32 4.83
C GLU A 188 9.36 -3.26 6.30
N PHE A 189 10.61 -2.91 6.59
CA PHE A 189 11.11 -2.74 7.95
C PHE A 189 12.32 -1.80 7.93
N VAL A 190 12.62 -1.22 9.09
CA VAL A 190 13.68 -0.22 9.24
C VAL A 190 14.83 -0.82 10.04
N VAL A 191 16.05 -0.63 9.54
CA VAL A 191 17.28 -0.99 10.25
C VAL A 191 18.20 0.23 10.39
N LYS A 192 18.86 0.33 11.53
CA LYS A 192 19.91 1.32 11.76
C LYS A 192 21.20 0.84 11.14
N SER A 193 21.85 1.69 10.35
CA SER A 193 23.12 1.42 9.69
C SER A 193 24.31 1.85 10.56
N PRO A 194 25.42 1.11 10.55
CA PRO A 194 26.65 1.50 11.25
C PRO A 194 27.42 2.61 10.52
N MET A 195 27.06 2.90 9.26
CA MET A 195 27.67 3.90 8.40
C MET A 195 26.62 4.82 7.78
N PRO A 196 26.99 5.95 7.16
CA PRO A 196 26.07 6.78 6.40
C PRO A 196 25.32 5.97 5.33
N VAL A 197 24.02 6.17 5.22
CA VAL A 197 23.16 5.36 4.33
C VAL A 197 23.54 5.55 2.85
N ASP A 198 23.97 6.74 2.47
CA ASP A 198 24.44 7.00 1.09
C ASP A 198 25.69 6.16 0.77
N GLU A 199 26.66 6.08 1.69
CA GLU A 199 27.86 5.22 1.55
C GLU A 199 27.48 3.73 1.48
N LEU A 200 26.55 3.29 2.33
CA LEU A 200 26.01 1.93 2.30
C LEU A 200 25.39 1.62 0.93
N ASN A 201 24.57 2.52 0.42
CA ASN A 201 23.89 2.35 -0.87
C ASN A 201 24.86 2.37 -2.06
N GLU A 202 25.94 3.16 -2.02
CA GLU A 202 26.99 3.14 -3.03
C GLU A 202 27.70 1.78 -3.07
N LYS A 203 28.11 1.24 -1.92
CA LYS A 203 28.72 -0.09 -1.83
C LYS A 203 27.80 -1.21 -2.28
N LEU A 204 26.50 -1.12 -1.96
CA LEU A 204 25.50 -2.08 -2.44
C LEU A 204 25.36 -2.01 -3.97
N LEU A 205 25.36 -0.80 -4.53
CA LEU A 205 25.24 -0.59 -5.98
C LEU A 205 26.44 -1.15 -6.75
N GLU A 206 27.67 -1.03 -6.22
CA GLU A 206 28.88 -1.67 -6.77
C GLU A 206 28.69 -3.19 -6.89
N ASN A 207 27.92 -3.79 -5.97
CA ASN A 207 27.58 -5.20 -5.96
C ASN A 207 26.26 -5.51 -6.69
N LYS A 208 25.75 -4.57 -7.52
CA LYS A 208 24.52 -4.68 -8.32
C LYS A 208 23.26 -4.88 -7.47
N ILE A 209 23.26 -4.37 -6.26
CA ILE A 209 22.14 -4.36 -5.35
C ILE A 209 21.65 -2.92 -5.20
N LEU A 210 20.38 -2.68 -5.50
CA LEU A 210 19.72 -1.43 -5.18
C LEU A 210 19.35 -1.48 -3.69
N GLY A 211 19.97 -0.60 -2.90
CA GLY A 211 19.79 -0.57 -1.45
C GLY A 211 18.45 -0.02 -1.01
N GLY A 212 18.32 0.25 0.29
CA GLY A 212 17.11 0.78 0.89
C GLY A 212 17.01 2.31 0.84
N TYR A 213 15.86 2.83 1.27
CA TYR A 213 15.62 4.27 1.32
C TYR A 213 16.23 4.90 2.58
N ASP A 214 16.99 5.97 2.40
CA ASP A 214 17.55 6.75 3.50
C ASP A 214 16.47 7.59 4.18
N LEU A 215 16.06 7.16 5.36
CA LEU A 215 15.02 7.84 6.13
C LEU A 215 15.46 9.18 6.71
N GLY A 216 16.76 9.39 6.89
CA GLY A 216 17.32 10.64 7.39
C GLY A 216 17.08 11.85 6.46
N LYS A 217 16.68 11.62 5.20
CA LYS A 217 16.33 12.67 4.25
C LYS A 217 15.02 13.38 4.60
N ASP A 218 14.08 12.66 5.21
CA ASP A 218 12.74 13.20 5.53
C ASP A 218 12.46 13.22 7.04
N TYR A 219 13.17 12.39 7.82
CA TYR A 219 12.95 12.22 9.27
C TYR A 219 14.29 12.38 10.01
N GLU A 220 14.52 13.54 10.60
CA GLU A 220 15.78 13.84 11.33
C GLU A 220 16.03 12.83 12.48
N GLU A 221 14.97 12.38 13.14
CA GLU A 221 15.02 11.38 14.21
C GLU A 221 15.39 9.96 13.73
N LEU A 222 15.29 9.70 12.43
CA LEU A 222 15.69 8.43 11.78
C LEU A 222 16.97 8.55 10.96
N LYS A 223 17.80 9.55 11.26
CA LYS A 223 19.12 9.69 10.63
C LYS A 223 19.98 8.46 10.85
N GLY A 224 20.56 7.95 9.76
CA GLY A 224 21.31 6.70 9.76
C GLY A 224 20.44 5.45 9.74
N CYS A 225 19.14 5.59 9.53
CA CYS A 225 18.21 4.48 9.36
C CYS A 225 17.85 4.27 7.88
N VAL A 226 17.78 3.02 7.48
CA VAL A 226 17.45 2.61 6.11
C VAL A 226 16.15 1.79 6.11
N LEU A 227 15.21 2.16 5.26
CA LEU A 227 14.00 1.40 5.01
C LEU A 227 14.30 0.30 3.99
N MET A 228 14.15 -0.94 4.43
CA MET A 228 14.33 -2.13 3.61
C MET A 228 12.97 -2.68 3.17
N CYS A 229 12.92 -3.25 1.95
CA CYS A 229 11.74 -3.93 1.43
C CYS A 229 12.13 -5.30 0.88
N VAL A 230 11.47 -6.35 1.38
CA VAL A 230 11.67 -7.72 0.92
C VAL A 230 10.34 -8.33 0.55
N THR A 231 10.19 -8.73 -0.71
CA THR A 231 8.94 -9.27 -1.23
C THR A 231 9.06 -10.76 -1.60
N GLU A 232 7.96 -11.35 -2.06
CA GLU A 232 7.89 -12.74 -2.53
C GLU A 232 8.92 -13.06 -3.62
N LYS A 233 9.40 -12.07 -4.34
CA LYS A 233 10.35 -12.22 -5.45
C LYS A 233 11.78 -12.56 -5.00
N ARG A 234 12.12 -12.32 -3.74
CA ARG A 234 13.47 -12.61 -3.25
C ARG A 234 13.61 -14.06 -2.81
N THR A 235 14.77 -14.63 -3.06
CA THR A 235 15.14 -15.96 -2.56
C THR A 235 15.89 -15.84 -1.23
N ALA A 236 15.91 -16.89 -0.42
CA ALA A 236 16.70 -16.93 0.81
C ALA A 236 18.19 -16.66 0.53
N LYS A 237 18.73 -17.19 -0.58
CA LYS A 237 20.11 -16.95 -0.98
C LYS A 237 20.41 -15.49 -1.28
N GLU A 238 19.49 -14.77 -1.93
CA GLU A 238 19.66 -13.32 -2.19
C GLU A 238 19.62 -12.53 -0.89
N ILE A 239 18.73 -12.91 0.04
CA ILE A 239 18.65 -12.28 1.36
C ILE A 239 19.93 -12.52 2.16
N ASP A 240 20.41 -13.78 2.21
CA ASP A 240 21.66 -14.12 2.89
C ASP A 240 22.85 -13.36 2.30
N ASN A 241 22.93 -13.27 0.97
CA ASN A 241 23.98 -12.51 0.29
C ASN A 241 23.94 -11.02 0.65
N LEU A 242 22.73 -10.42 0.70
CA LEU A 242 22.57 -9.02 1.10
C LEU A 242 23.08 -8.79 2.52
N VAL A 243 22.63 -9.59 3.48
CA VAL A 243 23.01 -9.43 4.89
C VAL A 243 24.52 -9.65 5.07
N ASN A 244 25.09 -10.73 4.50
CA ASN A 244 26.50 -11.00 4.58
C ASN A 244 27.36 -9.88 3.96
N LEU A 245 26.92 -9.33 2.83
CA LEU A 245 27.61 -8.20 2.20
C LEU A 245 27.58 -6.96 3.10
N MET A 246 26.41 -6.64 3.67
CA MET A 246 26.25 -5.50 4.57
C MET A 246 27.06 -5.67 5.87
N GLU A 247 27.14 -6.88 6.42
CA GLU A 247 27.96 -7.16 7.60
C GLU A 247 29.47 -7.06 7.35
N GLY A 248 29.90 -7.29 6.11
CA GLY A 248 31.31 -7.20 5.69
C GLY A 248 31.79 -5.78 5.36
N MET A 249 30.90 -4.79 5.39
CA MET A 249 31.20 -3.37 5.11
C MET A 249 31.60 -2.61 6.37
#